data_5ea11b94fb2e988ffcf552d410747314
#
_entry.id   5ea11b94fb2e988ffcf552d410747314
#
_cell.length_a   1.000
_cell.length_b   1.000
_cell.length_c   1.000
_cell.angle_alpha   90.00
_cell.angle_beta   90.00
_cell.angle_gamma   90.00
#
_symmetry.space_group_name_H-M   'P 1'
#
loop_
_entity.id
_entity.type
_entity.pdbx_description
1 polymer ?
#
loop_
_entity_poly.entity_id
_entity_poly.type
_entity_poly.pdbx_seq_one_letter_code
_entity_poly.pdbx_strand_id
1 'polypeptide(L)'
;MLFDWNTIAAPAALLDVQLSAPRTLTGEGLWVCLVSSGRCTASLPGASAAPAGAVLVLPPQSAAAGHLILSRAPLTLTPEDSCHLLCVQLTGQASTQFLNGLRELPYLAKGETCPAAAELMGRLAEEKPTHSRALSQLAFALLCELADADSAAPALPPLV
;
A
#
# COMPACT_ATOMS: atom_id res chain seq x y z
N MET A 1 0.12 -29.26 -8.32
CA MET A 1 0.95 -28.34 -7.54
C MET A 1 0.61 -28.45 -6.06
N LEU A 2 1.62 -28.62 -5.23
CA LEU A 2 1.41 -28.79 -3.80
C LEU A 2 1.10 -27.50 -3.06
N PHE A 3 1.33 -26.37 -3.67
CA PHE A 3 1.18 -25.08 -3.00
C PHE A 3 0.79 -24.00 -4.00
N ASP A 4 -0.25 -23.26 -3.65
CA ASP A 4 -0.69 -22.12 -4.46
C ASP A 4 -0.21 -20.81 -3.80
N TRP A 5 0.80 -20.20 -4.38
CA TRP A 5 1.38 -18.96 -3.89
C TRP A 5 0.39 -17.80 -3.88
N ASN A 6 -0.62 -17.85 -4.75
CA ASN A 6 -1.62 -16.79 -4.83
C ASN A 6 -2.50 -16.73 -3.57
N THR A 7 -2.59 -17.82 -2.81
CA THR A 7 -3.34 -17.80 -1.55
C THR A 7 -2.63 -17.02 -0.46
N ILE A 8 -1.32 -16.82 -0.57
CA ILE A 8 -0.55 -16.04 0.40
C ILE A 8 -0.58 -14.58 0.04
N ALA A 9 -0.14 -14.24 -1.16
CA ALA A 9 -0.10 -12.87 -1.65
C ALA A 9 -0.08 -12.89 -3.17
N ALA A 10 -0.88 -12.04 -3.78
CA ALA A 10 -0.90 -11.91 -5.23
C ALA A 10 -1.34 -10.49 -5.60
N PRO A 11 -0.75 -9.91 -6.66
CA PRO A 11 -1.27 -8.66 -7.20
C PRO A 11 -2.54 -8.94 -7.97
N ALA A 12 -3.64 -8.29 -7.57
CA ALA A 12 -4.93 -8.41 -8.26
C ALA A 12 -5.10 -7.33 -9.32
N ALA A 13 -4.45 -6.17 -9.13
CA ALA A 13 -4.48 -5.07 -10.08
C ALA A 13 -3.21 -4.24 -9.92
N LEU A 14 -2.78 -3.63 -11.00
CA LEU A 14 -1.64 -2.73 -11.00
C LEU A 14 -1.98 -1.54 -11.89
N LEU A 15 -1.79 -0.34 -11.34
CA LEU A 15 -2.05 0.90 -12.05
C LEU A 15 -0.80 1.75 -12.06
N ASP A 16 -0.43 2.23 -13.24
CA ASP A 16 0.66 3.19 -13.42
C ASP A 16 0.02 4.38 -14.13
N VAL A 17 -0.34 5.40 -13.37
CA VAL A 17 -1.22 6.46 -13.87
C VAL A 17 -0.72 7.84 -13.51
N GLN A 18 -0.98 8.77 -14.43
CA GLN A 18 -0.81 10.19 -14.20
C GLN A 18 -2.19 10.75 -13.87
N LEU A 19 -2.35 11.25 -12.65
CA LEU A 19 -3.63 11.80 -12.22
C LEU A 19 -3.66 13.32 -12.38
N SER A 20 -4.73 13.82 -12.98
CA SER A 20 -5.03 15.23 -13.02
C SER A 20 -6.41 15.50 -12.43
N ALA A 21 -7.12 14.46 -12.01
CA ALA A 21 -8.45 14.54 -11.40
C ALA A 21 -8.56 13.44 -10.33
N PRO A 22 -9.46 13.57 -9.35
CA PRO A 22 -9.63 12.55 -8.33
C PRO A 22 -9.95 11.18 -8.91
N ARG A 23 -9.43 10.14 -8.28
CA ARG A 23 -9.70 8.77 -8.66
C ARG A 23 -9.92 7.93 -7.41
N THR A 24 -10.95 7.08 -7.45
CA THR A 24 -11.26 6.17 -6.35
C THR A 24 -10.84 4.76 -6.72
N LEU A 25 -10.01 4.16 -5.89
CA LEU A 25 -9.60 2.77 -6.02
C LEU A 25 -10.61 1.89 -5.30
N THR A 26 -11.00 0.79 -5.94
CA THR A 26 -12.03 -0.12 -5.44
C THR A 26 -11.50 -1.54 -5.39
N GLY A 27 -12.31 -2.46 -4.87
CA GLY A 27 -11.96 -3.89 -4.79
C GLY A 27 -11.49 -4.29 -3.42
N GLU A 28 -11.26 -5.59 -3.24
CA GLU A 28 -10.83 -6.15 -1.97
C GLU A 28 -9.31 -6.15 -1.85
N GLY A 29 -8.83 -6.23 -0.62
CA GLY A 29 -7.42 -6.37 -0.33
C GLY A 29 -6.74 -5.08 0.04
N LEU A 30 -5.42 -5.14 0.01
CA LEU A 30 -4.56 -4.02 0.39
C LEU A 30 -4.15 -3.26 -0.86
N TRP A 31 -4.38 -1.95 -0.86
CA TRP A 31 -3.82 -1.07 -1.87
C TRP A 31 -2.51 -0.47 -1.36
N VAL A 32 -1.47 -0.60 -2.15
CA VAL A 32 -0.17 0.04 -1.91
C VAL A 32 0.08 0.99 -3.06
N CYS A 33 0.18 2.27 -2.75
CA CYS A 33 0.35 3.31 -3.76
C CYS A 33 1.65 4.06 -3.52
N LEU A 34 2.51 4.09 -4.52
CA LEU A 34 3.75 4.86 -4.48
C LEU A 34 3.54 6.16 -5.26
N VAL A 35 3.79 7.28 -4.61
CA VAL A 35 3.79 8.57 -5.29
C VAL A 35 5.15 8.75 -5.95
N SER A 36 5.17 8.67 -7.29
CA SER A 36 6.42 8.81 -8.05
C SER A 36 6.81 10.26 -8.27
N SER A 37 5.82 11.11 -8.49
CA SER A 37 6.05 12.55 -8.66
C SER A 37 4.78 13.31 -8.29
N GLY A 38 4.96 14.57 -7.91
CA GLY A 38 3.85 15.41 -7.52
C GLY A 38 3.40 15.17 -6.09
N ARG A 39 2.16 15.52 -5.81
CA ARG A 39 1.57 15.38 -4.49
C ARG A 39 0.08 15.06 -4.62
N CYS A 40 -0.42 14.20 -3.75
CA CYS A 40 -1.83 13.86 -3.72
C CYS A 40 -2.33 13.74 -2.28
N THR A 41 -3.65 13.80 -2.14
CA THR A 41 -4.32 13.58 -0.87
C THR A 41 -5.05 12.24 -0.94
N ALA A 42 -4.85 11.40 0.07
CA ALA A 42 -5.49 10.10 0.18
C ALA A 42 -6.57 10.17 1.25
N SER A 43 -7.77 9.69 0.94
CA SER A 43 -8.89 9.71 1.87
C SER A 43 -9.78 8.48 1.74
N LEU A 44 -10.38 8.09 2.86
CA LEU A 44 -11.40 7.05 2.92
C LEU A 44 -12.72 7.69 3.34
N PRO A 45 -13.86 7.15 2.89
CA PRO A 45 -15.14 7.64 3.37
C PRO A 45 -15.34 7.32 4.85
N GLY A 46 -16.11 8.17 5.54
CA GLY A 46 -16.51 7.90 6.89
C GLY A 46 -15.44 8.12 7.94
N ALA A 47 -14.60 9.15 7.78
CA ALA A 47 -13.68 9.53 8.84
C ALA A 47 -14.49 9.80 10.13
N SER A 48 -14.38 8.90 11.09
CA SER A 48 -15.09 9.02 12.35
C SER A 48 -14.37 8.20 13.40
N ALA A 49 -14.61 8.54 14.67
CA ALA A 49 -14.08 7.77 15.77
C ALA A 49 -14.64 6.36 15.70
N ALA A 50 -13.76 5.38 15.53
CA ALA A 50 -14.16 3.99 15.56
C ALA A 50 -14.28 3.49 16.99
N PRO A 51 -15.13 2.48 17.25
CA PRO A 51 -15.15 1.84 18.55
C PRO A 51 -13.78 1.31 18.94
N ALA A 52 -13.55 1.17 20.23
CA ALA A 52 -12.28 0.66 20.73
C ALA A 52 -11.94 -0.67 20.07
N GLY A 53 -10.70 -0.79 19.57
CA GLY A 53 -10.22 -1.98 18.88
C GLY A 53 -10.46 -2.00 17.40
N ALA A 54 -11.22 -1.07 16.84
CA ALA A 54 -11.44 -0.96 15.42
C ALA A 54 -10.38 -0.06 14.77
N VAL A 55 -10.29 -0.16 13.44
CA VAL A 55 -9.38 0.67 12.66
C VAL A 55 -9.87 2.11 12.68
N LEU A 56 -8.95 3.03 12.97
CA LEU A 56 -9.24 4.45 12.93
C LEU A 56 -9.12 4.95 11.49
N VAL A 57 -10.19 5.56 10.99
CA VAL A 57 -10.16 6.21 9.67
C VAL A 57 -9.72 7.66 9.88
N LEU A 58 -8.56 7.98 9.35
CA LEU A 58 -7.98 9.31 9.49
C LEU A 58 -8.64 10.31 8.54
N PRO A 59 -8.57 11.62 8.87
CA PRO A 59 -8.88 12.65 7.89
C PRO A 59 -7.93 12.53 6.69
N PRO A 60 -8.25 13.23 5.57
CA PRO A 60 -7.40 13.15 4.38
C PRO A 60 -5.92 13.39 4.68
N GLN A 61 -5.06 12.56 4.12
CA GLN A 61 -3.62 12.60 4.33
C GLN A 61 -2.90 13.02 3.06
N SER A 62 -1.99 13.95 3.17
CA SER A 62 -1.20 14.44 2.04
C SER A 62 0.06 13.60 1.87
N ALA A 63 0.28 13.10 0.65
CA ALA A 63 1.44 12.31 0.31
C ALA A 63 2.24 13.00 -0.80
N ALA A 64 3.54 13.09 -0.61
CA ALA A 64 4.47 13.67 -1.57
C ALA A 64 5.28 12.58 -2.27
N ALA A 65 6.05 12.97 -3.28
CA ALA A 65 6.90 12.04 -4.02
C ALA A 65 7.78 11.22 -3.07
N GLY A 66 7.83 9.92 -3.30
CA GLY A 66 8.55 8.97 -2.45
C GLY A 66 7.73 8.36 -1.34
N HIS A 67 6.56 8.89 -1.04
CA HIS A 67 5.69 8.34 0.00
C HIS A 67 4.91 7.13 -0.53
N LEU A 68 4.62 6.20 0.38
CA LEU A 68 3.76 5.05 0.12
C LEU A 68 2.46 5.22 0.90
N ILE A 69 1.35 4.94 0.25
CA ILE A 69 0.03 4.98 0.85
C ILE A 69 -0.49 3.55 0.96
N LEU A 70 -0.82 3.13 2.16
CA LEU A 70 -1.34 1.78 2.42
C LEU A 70 -2.76 1.91 2.93
N SER A 71 -3.71 1.21 2.29
CA SER A 71 -5.11 1.31 2.68
C SER A 71 -5.95 0.21 2.09
N ARG A 72 -7.17 0.11 2.61
CA ARG A 72 -8.24 -0.66 1.98
C ARG A 72 -9.00 0.26 1.02
N ALA A 73 -9.84 -0.33 0.18
CA ALA A 73 -10.76 0.42 -0.68
C ALA A 73 -12.09 0.68 0.07
N PRO A 74 -12.89 1.64 -0.33
CA PRO A 74 -12.60 2.60 -1.41
C PRO A 74 -11.62 3.68 -0.95
N LEU A 75 -10.58 3.89 -1.72
CA LEU A 75 -9.55 4.89 -1.43
C LEU A 75 -9.58 5.95 -2.52
N THR A 76 -9.82 7.20 -2.14
CA THR A 76 -9.84 8.30 -3.09
C THR A 76 -8.52 9.02 -3.06
N LEU A 77 -7.91 9.15 -4.23
CA LEU A 77 -6.65 9.85 -4.44
C LEU A 77 -6.95 11.12 -5.23
N THR A 78 -6.65 12.26 -4.62
CA THR A 78 -6.90 13.58 -5.20
C THR A 78 -5.59 14.29 -5.45
N PRO A 79 -5.17 14.51 -6.71
CA PRO A 79 -3.93 15.23 -6.98
C PRO A 79 -4.07 16.70 -6.64
N GLU A 80 -2.98 17.34 -6.19
CA GLU A 80 -2.99 18.80 -6.00
C GLU A 80 -3.06 19.51 -7.33
N ASP A 81 -2.12 19.23 -8.23
CA ASP A 81 -2.18 19.68 -9.63
C ASP A 81 -2.18 18.46 -10.52
N SER A 82 -1.07 17.75 -10.52
CA SER A 82 -0.95 16.45 -11.16
C SER A 82 0.01 15.62 -10.33
N CYS A 83 -0.17 14.31 -10.35
CA CYS A 83 0.75 13.41 -9.70
C CYS A 83 0.84 12.11 -10.48
N HIS A 84 1.98 11.45 -10.40
CA HIS A 84 2.18 10.14 -10.98
C HIS A 84 2.18 9.10 -9.87
N LEU A 85 1.35 8.08 -10.01
CA LEU A 85 1.17 7.04 -9.02
C LEU A 85 1.39 5.66 -9.62
N LEU A 86 2.07 4.83 -8.87
CA LEU A 86 2.14 3.40 -9.12
C LEU A 86 1.39 2.71 -8.00
N CYS A 87 0.27 2.06 -8.31
CA CYS A 87 -0.59 1.44 -7.33
C CYS A 87 -0.71 -0.05 -7.60
N VAL A 88 -0.64 -0.85 -6.55
CA VAL A 88 -0.87 -2.29 -6.65
C VAL A 88 -1.90 -2.71 -5.61
N GLN A 89 -2.84 -3.56 -6.05
CA GLN A 89 -3.83 -4.17 -5.17
C GLN A 89 -3.35 -5.58 -4.83
N LEU A 90 -3.14 -5.84 -3.56
CA LEU A 90 -2.64 -7.12 -3.08
C LEU A 90 -3.76 -7.90 -2.38
N THR A 91 -3.92 -9.15 -2.79
CA THR A 91 -4.87 -10.08 -2.18
C THR A 91 -4.12 -11.26 -1.57
N GLY A 92 -4.84 -12.16 -0.92
CA GLY A 92 -4.28 -13.32 -0.25
C GLY A 92 -4.22 -13.15 1.26
N GLN A 93 -3.92 -14.25 1.96
CA GLN A 93 -3.96 -14.28 3.42
C GLN A 93 -2.98 -13.32 4.07
N ALA A 94 -1.76 -13.27 3.55
CA ALA A 94 -0.74 -12.37 4.10
C ALA A 94 -1.13 -10.90 3.90
N SER A 95 -1.69 -10.57 2.75
CA SER A 95 -2.17 -9.22 2.48
C SER A 95 -3.30 -8.82 3.42
N THR A 96 -4.24 -9.74 3.66
CA THR A 96 -5.37 -9.52 4.57
C THR A 96 -4.87 -9.32 6.00
N GLN A 97 -3.95 -10.16 6.45
CA GLN A 97 -3.39 -10.03 7.79
C GLN A 97 -2.61 -8.72 7.96
N PHE A 98 -1.87 -8.34 6.94
CA PHE A 98 -1.15 -7.07 6.96
C PHE A 98 -2.12 -5.90 7.09
N LEU A 99 -3.17 -5.88 6.27
CA LEU A 99 -4.17 -4.82 6.29
C LEU A 99 -4.86 -4.74 7.65
N ASN A 100 -5.22 -5.89 8.22
CA ASN A 100 -5.88 -5.97 9.52
C ASN A 100 -4.97 -5.52 10.66
N GLY A 101 -3.66 -5.55 10.46
CA GLY A 101 -2.69 -5.07 11.43
C GLY A 101 -2.52 -3.56 11.44
N LEU A 102 -2.96 -2.87 10.40
CA LEU A 102 -2.90 -1.42 10.33
C LEU A 102 -3.98 -0.82 11.25
N ARG A 103 -3.58 0.07 12.13
CA ARG A 103 -4.49 0.69 13.10
C ARG A 103 -5.10 1.98 12.62
N GLU A 104 -4.48 2.61 11.63
CA GLU A 104 -4.91 3.88 11.07
C GLU A 104 -4.90 3.78 9.54
N LEU A 105 -5.95 4.25 8.91
CA LEU A 105 -6.07 4.26 7.45
C LEU A 105 -6.51 5.64 6.96
N PRO A 106 -6.00 6.14 5.86
CA PRO A 106 -4.88 5.59 5.10
C PRO A 106 -3.55 5.75 5.85
N TYR A 107 -2.70 4.74 5.75
CA TYR A 107 -1.39 4.76 6.41
C TYR A 107 -0.34 5.30 5.43
N LEU A 108 0.45 6.27 5.88
CA LEU A 108 1.52 6.84 5.08
C LEU A 108 2.87 6.35 5.57
N ALA A 109 3.62 5.72 4.68
CA ALA A 109 5.00 5.35 4.92
C ALA A 109 5.91 6.24 4.08
N LYS A 110 6.97 6.75 4.70
CA LYS A 110 7.95 7.55 3.97
C LYS A 110 8.91 6.63 3.23
N GLY A 111 9.15 6.92 1.95
CA GLY A 111 10.01 6.08 1.12
C GLY A 111 11.45 5.98 1.61
N GLU A 112 11.94 6.98 2.32
CA GLU A 112 13.28 6.95 2.90
C GLU A 112 13.44 5.90 4.00
N THR A 113 12.34 5.48 4.64
CA THR A 113 12.36 4.40 5.62
C THR A 113 12.09 3.04 4.98
N CYS A 114 11.75 3.02 3.69
CA CYS A 114 11.37 1.79 3.01
C CYS A 114 11.78 1.79 1.53
N PRO A 115 13.08 1.98 1.22
CA PRO A 115 13.51 2.07 -0.17
C PRO A 115 13.30 0.74 -0.94
N ALA A 116 13.40 -0.38 -0.25
CA ALA A 116 13.21 -1.69 -0.89
C ALA A 116 11.76 -1.88 -1.35
N ALA A 117 10.80 -1.30 -0.65
CA ALA A 117 9.39 -1.39 -1.07
C ALA A 117 9.16 -0.69 -2.40
N ALA A 118 9.72 0.49 -2.59
CA ALA A 118 9.61 1.21 -3.86
C ALA A 118 10.24 0.42 -5.01
N GLU A 119 11.39 -0.20 -4.77
CA GLU A 119 12.05 -1.04 -5.77
C GLU A 119 11.19 -2.25 -6.13
N LEU A 120 10.62 -2.92 -5.14
CA LEU A 120 9.76 -4.08 -5.37
C LEU A 120 8.50 -3.71 -6.14
N MET A 121 7.93 -2.55 -5.89
CA MET A 121 6.78 -2.07 -6.67
C MET A 121 7.15 -1.86 -8.13
N GLY A 122 8.32 -1.30 -8.40
CA GLY A 122 8.82 -1.16 -9.76
C GLY A 122 9.00 -2.51 -10.44
N ARG A 123 9.52 -3.50 -9.73
CA ARG A 123 9.68 -4.86 -10.26
C ARG A 123 8.35 -5.53 -10.53
N LEU A 124 7.36 -5.32 -9.67
CA LEU A 124 5.99 -5.82 -9.92
C LEU A 124 5.43 -5.22 -11.20
N ALA A 125 5.66 -3.95 -11.44
CA ALA A 125 5.17 -3.27 -12.64
C ALA A 125 5.82 -3.79 -13.91
N GLU A 126 7.06 -4.26 -13.83
CA GLU A 126 7.82 -4.78 -14.97
C GLU A 126 7.56 -6.25 -15.23
N GLU A 127 7.03 -6.99 -14.24
CA GLU A 127 6.86 -8.44 -14.38
C GLU A 127 5.70 -8.76 -15.31
N LYS A 128 5.85 -9.85 -16.07
CA LYS A 128 4.81 -10.28 -17.00
C LYS A 128 3.63 -10.87 -16.25
N PRO A 129 2.38 -10.56 -16.63
CA PRO A 129 1.19 -11.11 -15.96
C PRO A 129 1.14 -12.64 -15.95
N THR A 130 1.82 -13.31 -16.87
CA THR A 130 1.85 -14.77 -16.93
C THR A 130 2.78 -15.41 -15.92
N HIS A 131 3.65 -14.63 -15.28
CA HIS A 131 4.60 -15.13 -14.30
C HIS A 131 4.01 -15.06 -12.89
N SER A 132 2.94 -15.81 -12.64
CA SER A 132 2.18 -15.69 -11.39
C SER A 132 3.02 -16.01 -10.15
N ARG A 133 3.94 -16.98 -10.25
CA ARG A 133 4.82 -17.32 -9.13
C ARG A 133 5.76 -16.16 -8.79
N ALA A 134 6.38 -15.57 -9.80
CA ALA A 134 7.25 -14.42 -9.60
C ALA A 134 6.49 -13.23 -9.02
N LEU A 135 5.29 -12.98 -9.53
CA LEU A 135 4.44 -11.91 -9.02
C LEU A 135 4.07 -12.13 -7.55
N SER A 136 3.72 -13.37 -7.18
CA SER A 136 3.39 -13.68 -5.79
C SER A 136 4.59 -13.53 -4.86
N GLN A 137 5.76 -13.94 -5.30
CA GLN A 137 7.00 -13.78 -4.54
C GLN A 137 7.33 -12.31 -4.33
N LEU A 138 7.19 -11.48 -5.36
CA LEU A 138 7.40 -10.04 -5.26
C LEU A 138 6.37 -9.39 -4.34
N ALA A 139 5.11 -9.80 -4.44
CA ALA A 139 4.05 -9.29 -3.57
C ALA A 139 4.34 -9.61 -2.10
N PHE A 140 4.73 -10.84 -1.80
CA PHE A 140 5.06 -11.24 -0.43
C PHE A 140 6.30 -10.50 0.08
N ALA A 141 7.33 -10.38 -0.76
CA ALA A 141 8.53 -9.62 -0.41
C ALA A 141 8.18 -8.16 -0.09
N LEU A 142 7.28 -7.56 -0.86
CA LEU A 142 6.83 -6.20 -0.61
C LEU A 142 6.16 -6.10 0.77
N LEU A 143 5.29 -7.04 1.12
CA LEU A 143 4.66 -7.05 2.44
C LEU A 143 5.69 -7.18 3.56
N CYS A 144 6.70 -8.01 3.37
CA CYS A 144 7.77 -8.17 4.35
C CYS A 144 8.54 -6.88 4.57
N GLU A 145 8.88 -6.18 3.48
CA GLU A 145 9.60 -4.91 3.58
C GLU A 145 8.76 -3.84 4.27
N LEU A 146 7.46 -3.78 3.96
CA LEU A 146 6.55 -2.83 4.59
C LEU A 146 6.40 -3.13 6.09
N ALA A 147 6.32 -4.39 6.46
CA ALA A 147 6.23 -4.79 7.86
C ALA A 147 7.50 -4.46 8.63
N ASP A 148 8.66 -4.69 8.02
CA ASP A 148 9.95 -4.36 8.63
C ASP A 148 10.11 -2.85 8.82
N ALA A 149 9.66 -2.05 7.86
CA ALA A 149 9.72 -0.61 7.97
C ALA A 149 8.87 -0.10 9.14
N ASP A 150 7.70 -0.69 9.33
CA ASP A 150 6.83 -0.37 10.46
C ASP A 150 7.47 -0.77 11.78
N SER A 151 8.06 -1.98 11.83
CA SER A 151 8.78 -2.47 13.01
C SER A 151 10.01 -1.64 13.33
N ALA A 152 10.66 -1.11 12.30
CA ALA A 152 11.84 -0.26 12.46
C ALA A 152 11.47 1.17 12.86
N ALA A 153 10.18 1.47 12.94
CA ALA A 153 9.73 2.78 13.41
C ALA A 153 10.41 3.10 14.73
N PRO A 154 10.84 4.35 14.92
CA PRO A 154 11.77 4.70 16.01
C PRO A 154 11.17 4.66 17.41
N ALA A 155 10.13 3.93 17.59
CA ALA A 155 9.42 3.92 18.86
C ALA A 155 9.97 2.92 19.87
N LEU A 156 10.99 2.14 19.52
CA LEU A 156 11.53 1.17 20.46
C LEU A 156 12.82 1.68 21.05
N PRO A 157 12.76 2.28 22.22
CA PRO A 157 13.99 2.56 22.94
C PRO A 157 14.68 1.22 23.21
N PRO A 158 16.00 1.16 23.09
CA PRO A 158 16.71 -0.04 23.46
C PRO A 158 16.39 -0.34 24.90
N LEU A 159 16.01 -1.56 25.12
CA LEU A 159 15.84 -2.00 26.47
C LEU A 159 17.21 -2.12 27.11
N VAL A 160 17.38 -1.36 28.08
CA VAL A 160 18.60 -1.39 28.87
C VAL A 160 18.37 -2.27 30.06
#